data_6c181efdc3fab8b9893b9fed83e26c70
#
_entry.id   6c181efdc3fab8b9893b9fed83e26c70
#
_cell.length_a   1.000
_cell.length_b   1.000
_cell.length_c   1.000
_cell.angle_alpha   90.00
_cell.angle_beta   90.00
_cell.angle_gamma   90.00
#
_symmetry.space_group_name_H-M   'P 1'
#
loop_
_entity.id
_entity.type
_entity.pdbx_description
1 polymer ?
#
loop_
_entity_poly.entity_id
_entity_poly.type
_entity_poly.pdbx_seq_one_letter_code
_entity_poly.pdbx_strand_id
1 'polypeptide(L)'
;QTCALPISEEPTPELAVADDATGASLEAEAAAAYREMAEAARQDEIELVLTAGYQDAAARQGAYEAAVQSYRESGCSEEEAAARAATVQPAPEASEYATGYGADILAADSMEKDTGFADTRAYEWLEAYAAEHGFILRWPQERQAATGMVFEPWHWRYVGRDNALAIRASGLSLEEYLALEQTK
;
A
#
# COMPACT_ATOMS: atom_id res chain seq x y z
N GLN A 1 13.11 -6.54 17.13
CA GLN A 1 12.45 -5.28 17.57
C GLN A 1 12.09 -4.51 16.32
N THR A 2 10.82 -4.58 15.94
CA THR A 2 10.23 -3.75 14.89
C THR A 2 10.34 -2.30 15.33
N CYS A 3 11.18 -1.53 14.64
CA CYS A 3 11.30 -0.10 14.85
C CYS A 3 10.12 0.60 14.17
N ALA A 4 8.94 0.53 14.78
CA ALA A 4 7.87 1.44 14.45
C ALA A 4 8.22 2.78 15.12
N LEU A 5 8.59 3.77 14.33
CA LEU A 5 8.68 5.14 14.82
C LEU A 5 7.28 5.57 15.26
N PRO A 6 7.11 6.09 16.48
CA PRO A 6 5.81 6.59 16.91
C PRO A 6 5.40 7.74 15.99
N ILE A 7 4.21 7.64 15.40
CA ILE A 7 3.57 8.75 14.69
C ILE A 7 3.09 9.72 15.78
N SER A 8 4.01 10.53 16.29
CA SER A 8 3.67 11.63 17.18
C SER A 8 3.41 12.87 16.34
N GLU A 9 2.15 13.29 16.24
CA GLU A 9 1.70 14.61 15.77
C GLU A 9 2.19 15.03 14.37
N GLU A 10 2.14 14.12 13.40
CA GLU A 10 2.30 14.54 12.01
C GLU A 10 1.09 15.38 11.57
N PRO A 11 1.31 16.50 10.87
CA PRO A 11 0.21 17.31 10.36
C PRO A 11 -0.67 16.45 9.45
N THR A 12 -1.99 16.60 9.58
CA THR A 12 -2.95 15.93 8.69
C THR A 12 -2.54 16.22 7.24
N PRO A 13 -2.34 15.21 6.39
CA PRO A 13 -1.91 15.44 5.01
C PRO A 13 -2.94 16.28 4.26
N GLU A 14 -2.48 17.09 3.31
CA GLU A 14 -3.38 17.74 2.37
C GLU A 14 -3.94 16.68 1.42
N LEU A 15 -5.23 16.40 1.55
CA LEU A 15 -5.89 15.33 0.83
C LEU A 15 -6.58 15.83 -0.44
N ALA A 16 -6.52 15.03 -1.49
CA ALA A 16 -7.32 15.20 -2.70
C ALA A 16 -7.99 13.88 -3.10
N VAL A 17 -9.20 13.95 -3.68
CA VAL A 17 -9.85 12.78 -4.28
C VAL A 17 -8.97 12.28 -5.43
N ALA A 18 -8.52 11.05 -5.34
CA ALA A 18 -7.66 10.43 -6.33
C ALA A 18 -8.46 9.64 -7.38
N ASP A 19 -9.58 9.04 -6.96
CA ASP A 19 -10.49 8.27 -7.81
C ASP A 19 -11.93 8.75 -7.60
N ASP A 20 -12.52 9.34 -8.63
CA ASP A 20 -13.88 9.91 -8.56
C ASP A 20 -14.96 8.82 -8.43
N ALA A 21 -14.71 7.61 -8.93
CA ALA A 21 -15.69 6.53 -8.90
C ALA A 21 -15.84 5.95 -7.49
N THR A 22 -14.77 5.86 -6.74
CA THR A 22 -14.75 5.34 -5.36
C THR A 22 -14.82 6.43 -4.30
N GLY A 23 -14.44 7.66 -4.64
CA GLY A 23 -14.23 8.76 -3.70
C GLY A 23 -12.97 8.63 -2.84
N ALA A 24 -12.11 7.64 -3.12
CA ALA A 24 -10.89 7.43 -2.38
C ALA A 24 -9.93 8.60 -2.55
N SER A 25 -9.33 9.01 -1.44
CA SER A 25 -8.42 10.15 -1.38
C SER A 25 -7.00 9.73 -1.02
N LEU A 26 -6.02 10.43 -1.58
CA LEU A 26 -4.62 10.33 -1.24
C LEU A 26 -4.09 11.71 -0.82
N GLU A 27 -2.84 11.76 -0.37
CA GLU A 27 -2.12 13.03 -0.26
C GLU A 27 -2.11 13.70 -1.65
N ALA A 28 -2.12 15.02 -1.70
CA ALA A 28 -2.43 15.79 -2.92
C ALA A 28 -1.50 15.46 -4.11
N GLU A 29 -0.20 15.29 -3.86
CA GLU A 29 0.78 14.92 -4.90
C GLU A 29 0.57 13.47 -5.34
N ALA A 30 0.38 12.54 -4.39
CA ALA A 30 0.08 11.15 -4.67
C ALA A 30 -1.24 10.99 -5.45
N ALA A 31 -2.27 11.79 -5.12
CA ALA A 31 -3.53 11.81 -5.85
C ALA A 31 -3.37 12.27 -7.30
N ALA A 32 -2.56 13.29 -7.54
CA ALA A 32 -2.26 13.75 -8.90
C ALA A 32 -1.52 12.66 -9.69
N ALA A 33 -0.50 12.05 -9.09
CA ALA A 33 0.28 10.96 -9.69
C ALA A 33 -0.57 9.73 -10.00
N TYR A 34 -1.50 9.35 -9.09
CA TYR A 34 -2.42 8.26 -9.34
C TYR A 34 -3.34 8.55 -10.54
N ARG A 35 -3.91 9.75 -10.65
CA ARG A 35 -4.76 10.10 -11.80
C ARG A 35 -4.02 10.03 -13.12
N GLU A 36 -2.76 10.49 -13.15
CA GLU A 36 -1.91 10.37 -14.33
C GLU A 36 -1.62 8.90 -14.68
N MET A 37 -1.33 8.09 -13.67
CA MET A 37 -1.11 6.65 -13.82
C MET A 37 -2.36 5.93 -14.34
N ALA A 38 -3.53 6.21 -13.77
CA ALA A 38 -4.80 5.62 -14.19
C ALA A 38 -5.18 6.02 -15.63
N GLU A 39 -4.88 7.25 -16.03
CA GLU A 39 -5.07 7.69 -17.42
C GLU A 39 -4.13 6.97 -18.40
N ALA A 40 -2.87 6.77 -18.02
CA ALA A 40 -1.91 6.01 -18.82
C ALA A 40 -2.33 4.54 -18.96
N ALA A 41 -2.78 3.89 -17.88
CA ALA A 41 -3.30 2.53 -17.90
C ALA A 41 -4.54 2.39 -18.81
N ARG A 42 -5.42 3.40 -18.82
CA ARG A 42 -6.62 3.42 -19.67
C ARG A 42 -6.26 3.46 -21.16
N GLN A 43 -5.15 4.09 -21.54
CA GLN A 43 -4.67 4.07 -22.93
C GLN A 43 -4.22 2.66 -23.38
N ASP A 44 -3.84 1.82 -22.41
CA ASP A 44 -3.52 0.40 -22.61
C ASP A 44 -4.72 -0.52 -22.33
N GLU A 45 -5.93 0.02 -22.30
CA GLU A 45 -7.19 -0.69 -22.07
C GLU A 45 -7.26 -1.38 -20.68
N ILE A 46 -6.63 -0.77 -19.67
CA ILE A 46 -6.67 -1.22 -18.28
C ILE A 46 -7.35 -0.13 -17.43
N GLU A 47 -8.42 -0.49 -16.77
CA GLU A 47 -9.14 0.43 -15.89
C GLU A 47 -8.73 0.16 -14.44
N LEU A 48 -7.79 0.96 -13.93
CA LEU A 48 -7.36 0.89 -12.53
C LEU A 48 -8.42 1.51 -11.62
N VAL A 49 -8.58 0.93 -10.43
CA VAL A 49 -9.54 1.37 -9.41
C VAL A 49 -8.81 1.51 -8.09
N LEU A 50 -8.82 2.70 -7.51
CA LEU A 50 -8.31 2.94 -6.16
C LEU A 50 -9.37 2.53 -5.14
N THR A 51 -9.21 1.37 -4.52
CA THR A 51 -10.19 0.82 -3.58
C THR A 51 -10.00 1.28 -2.14
N ALA A 52 -8.78 1.71 -1.77
CA ALA A 52 -8.48 2.37 -0.50
C ALA A 52 -7.29 3.34 -0.66
N GLY A 53 -7.32 4.42 0.09
CA GLY A 53 -6.29 5.43 0.19
C GLY A 53 -6.15 5.91 1.63
N TYR A 54 -6.19 7.22 1.88
CA TYR A 54 -6.16 7.77 3.23
C TYR A 54 -7.26 7.19 4.12
N GLN A 55 -6.89 6.84 5.33
CA GLN A 55 -7.81 6.41 6.38
C GLN A 55 -7.55 7.21 7.67
N ASP A 56 -8.61 7.72 8.26
CA ASP A 56 -8.53 8.33 9.58
C ASP A 56 -8.23 7.31 10.69
N ALA A 57 -7.99 7.80 11.92
CA ALA A 57 -7.64 6.94 13.04
C ALA A 57 -8.72 5.89 13.35
N ALA A 58 -10.01 6.25 13.23
CA ALA A 58 -11.11 5.34 13.53
C ALA A 58 -11.21 4.22 12.48
N ALA A 59 -11.04 4.55 11.20
CA ALA A 59 -11.04 3.57 10.12
C ALA A 59 -9.86 2.58 10.26
N ARG A 60 -8.65 3.07 10.58
CA ARG A 60 -7.48 2.21 10.80
C ARG A 60 -7.65 1.29 12.00
N GLN A 61 -8.19 1.82 13.11
CA GLN A 61 -8.49 1.03 14.30
C GLN A 61 -9.51 -0.08 13.97
N GLY A 62 -10.59 0.26 13.28
CA GLY A 62 -11.60 -0.72 12.88
C GLY A 62 -11.05 -1.81 11.96
N ALA A 63 -10.18 -1.45 11.00
CA ALA A 63 -9.56 -2.43 10.11
C ALA A 63 -8.64 -3.41 10.87
N TYR A 64 -7.83 -2.91 11.79
CA TYR A 64 -6.98 -3.75 12.64
C TYR A 64 -7.81 -4.69 13.54
N GLU A 65 -8.83 -4.15 14.23
CA GLU A 65 -9.72 -4.95 15.08
C GLU A 65 -10.45 -6.05 14.29
N ALA A 66 -10.91 -5.74 13.08
CA ALA A 66 -11.53 -6.73 12.20
C ALA A 66 -10.56 -7.85 11.80
N ALA A 67 -9.31 -7.51 11.49
CA ALA A 67 -8.28 -8.50 11.19
C ALA A 67 -8.00 -9.42 12.40
N VAL A 68 -7.83 -8.87 13.60
CA VAL A 68 -7.65 -9.65 14.83
C VAL A 68 -8.85 -10.55 15.08
N GLN A 69 -10.07 -10.02 14.95
CA GLN A 69 -11.29 -10.80 15.16
C GLN A 69 -11.41 -11.97 14.18
N SER A 70 -11.08 -11.77 12.92
CA SER A 70 -11.09 -12.84 11.90
C SER A 70 -10.17 -14.01 12.28
N TYR A 71 -8.97 -13.73 12.78
CA TYR A 71 -8.07 -14.77 13.24
C TYR A 71 -8.55 -15.45 14.52
N ARG A 72 -9.21 -14.75 15.44
CA ARG A 72 -9.84 -15.36 16.62
C ARG A 72 -10.97 -16.30 16.23
N GLU A 73 -11.81 -15.92 15.28
CA GLU A 73 -12.89 -16.76 14.75
C GLU A 73 -12.36 -18.02 14.05
N SER A 74 -11.15 -17.95 13.48
CA SER A 74 -10.46 -19.12 12.92
C SER A 74 -9.81 -20.04 13.97
N GLY A 75 -9.94 -19.73 15.27
CA GLY A 75 -9.47 -20.55 16.38
C GLY A 75 -8.11 -20.19 16.94
N CYS A 76 -7.51 -19.05 16.53
CA CYS A 76 -6.28 -18.55 17.13
C CYS A 76 -6.52 -18.04 18.57
N SER A 77 -5.52 -18.18 19.44
CA SER A 77 -5.49 -17.44 20.70
C SER A 77 -5.42 -15.93 20.47
N GLU A 78 -5.67 -15.13 21.50
CA GLU A 78 -5.63 -13.65 21.36
C GLU A 78 -4.26 -13.14 20.92
N GLU A 79 -3.19 -13.70 21.49
CA GLU A 79 -1.81 -13.34 21.15
C GLU A 79 -1.45 -13.76 19.71
N GLU A 80 -1.84 -14.97 19.30
CA GLU A 80 -1.63 -15.43 17.92
C GLU A 80 -2.44 -14.64 16.90
N ALA A 81 -3.69 -14.29 17.24
CA ALA A 81 -4.55 -13.49 16.38
C ALA A 81 -3.95 -12.08 16.15
N ALA A 82 -3.49 -11.42 17.21
CA ALA A 82 -2.84 -10.12 17.09
C ALA A 82 -1.53 -10.21 16.30
N ALA A 83 -0.71 -11.23 16.53
CA ALA A 83 0.54 -11.45 15.81
C ALA A 83 0.31 -11.67 14.30
N ARG A 84 -0.69 -12.48 13.93
CA ARG A 84 -1.05 -12.74 12.53
C ARG A 84 -1.70 -11.52 11.88
N ALA A 85 -2.61 -10.85 12.59
CA ALA A 85 -3.22 -9.62 12.09
C ALA A 85 -2.17 -8.57 11.71
N ALA A 86 -1.14 -8.41 12.53
CA ALA A 86 -0.06 -7.45 12.27
C ALA A 86 0.75 -7.71 10.98
N THR A 87 0.67 -8.92 10.39
CA THR A 87 1.35 -9.23 9.12
C THR A 87 0.50 -8.94 7.88
N VAL A 88 -0.79 -8.63 8.05
CA VAL A 88 -1.75 -8.30 6.97
C VAL A 88 -2.37 -6.92 7.15
N GLN A 89 -2.43 -6.44 8.37
CA GLN A 89 -2.98 -5.13 8.73
C GLN A 89 -2.11 -4.53 9.83
N PRO A 90 -1.24 -3.58 9.52
CA PRO A 90 -0.41 -2.93 10.54
C PRO A 90 -1.25 -2.33 11.67
N ALA A 91 -0.67 -2.28 12.86
CA ALA A 91 -1.30 -1.58 13.98
C ALA A 91 -1.65 -0.12 13.57
N PRO A 92 -2.73 0.47 14.09
CA PRO A 92 -3.27 1.74 13.59
C PRO A 92 -2.24 2.88 13.53
N GLU A 93 -1.32 2.92 14.50
CA GLU A 93 -0.23 3.89 14.58
C GLU A 93 0.91 3.65 13.56
N ALA A 94 1.01 2.45 13.00
CA ALA A 94 2.00 2.07 11.99
C ALA A 94 1.42 1.99 10.58
N SER A 95 0.11 2.23 10.43
CA SER A 95 -0.58 2.12 9.16
C SER A 95 -0.24 3.26 8.21
N GLU A 96 0.24 2.92 7.01
CA GLU A 96 0.62 3.88 5.96
C GLU A 96 -0.56 4.69 5.41
N TYR A 97 -1.78 4.20 5.55
CA TYR A 97 -2.99 4.94 5.15
C TYR A 97 -3.16 6.25 5.94
N ALA A 98 -2.52 6.39 7.11
CA ALA A 98 -2.49 7.64 7.87
C ALA A 98 -1.82 8.79 7.12
N THR A 99 -0.89 8.47 6.24
CA THR A 99 -0.09 9.46 5.49
C THR A 99 -0.73 9.89 4.18
N GLY A 100 -1.72 9.13 3.68
CA GLY A 100 -2.28 9.32 2.35
C GLY A 100 -1.37 8.87 1.20
N TYR A 101 -0.25 8.19 1.50
CA TYR A 101 0.66 7.66 0.47
C TYR A 101 0.43 6.18 0.16
N GLY A 102 -0.24 5.43 1.04
CA GLY A 102 -0.67 4.05 0.78
C GLY A 102 -1.91 4.00 -0.11
N ALA A 103 -1.91 3.13 -1.09
CA ALA A 103 -2.94 3.01 -2.10
C ALA A 103 -3.23 1.54 -2.42
N ASP A 104 -4.49 1.10 -2.22
CA ASP A 104 -4.91 -0.21 -2.70
C ASP A 104 -5.49 -0.05 -4.10
N ILE A 105 -4.77 -0.58 -5.06
CA ILE A 105 -5.08 -0.47 -6.49
C ILE A 105 -5.45 -1.83 -7.03
N LEU A 106 -6.65 -1.93 -7.58
CA LEU A 106 -7.17 -3.08 -8.32
C LEU A 106 -7.53 -2.67 -9.75
N ALA A 107 -8.22 -3.53 -10.46
CA ALA A 107 -8.76 -3.21 -11.78
C ALA A 107 -10.26 -3.53 -11.83
N ALA A 108 -11.00 -2.83 -12.69
CA ALA A 108 -12.46 -2.97 -12.80
C ALA A 108 -12.91 -4.40 -13.15
N ASP A 109 -12.06 -5.15 -13.84
CA ASP A 109 -12.29 -6.56 -14.20
C ASP A 109 -11.75 -7.56 -13.18
N SER A 110 -11.04 -7.10 -12.11
CA SER A 110 -10.47 -7.92 -11.06
C SER A 110 -10.45 -7.18 -9.72
N MET A 111 -11.54 -7.28 -8.97
CA MET A 111 -11.80 -6.51 -7.74
C MET A 111 -11.54 -7.30 -6.46
N GLU A 112 -11.06 -8.53 -6.56
CA GLU A 112 -10.74 -9.34 -5.38
C GLU A 112 -9.38 -8.96 -4.80
N LYS A 113 -9.34 -8.68 -3.48
CA LYS A 113 -8.11 -8.42 -2.74
C LYS A 113 -7.48 -9.73 -2.28
N ASP A 114 -6.92 -10.46 -3.22
CA ASP A 114 -6.19 -11.69 -2.94
C ASP A 114 -4.92 -11.80 -3.83
N THR A 115 -4.13 -12.83 -3.61
CA THR A 115 -2.90 -13.03 -4.36
C THR A 115 -3.11 -13.35 -5.84
N GLY A 116 -4.33 -13.72 -6.25
CA GLY A 116 -4.69 -13.93 -7.65
C GLY A 116 -4.66 -12.65 -8.48
N PHE A 117 -4.73 -11.48 -7.86
CA PHE A 117 -4.53 -10.21 -8.55
C PHE A 117 -3.16 -10.15 -9.25
N ALA A 118 -2.15 -10.82 -8.70
CA ALA A 118 -0.82 -10.90 -9.31
C ALA A 118 -0.77 -11.59 -10.68
N ASP A 119 -1.80 -12.38 -11.02
CA ASP A 119 -1.90 -13.08 -12.31
C ASP A 119 -2.68 -12.26 -13.36
N THR A 120 -3.01 -10.99 -13.08
CA THR A 120 -3.80 -10.12 -13.96
C THR A 120 -2.94 -9.22 -14.85
N ARG A 121 -3.50 -8.81 -16.00
CA ARG A 121 -2.87 -7.80 -16.89
C ARG A 121 -2.65 -6.47 -16.16
N ALA A 122 -3.52 -6.11 -15.24
CA ALA A 122 -3.42 -4.87 -14.48
C ALA A 122 -2.20 -4.89 -13.55
N TYR A 123 -1.95 -6.00 -12.87
CA TYR A 123 -0.76 -6.15 -12.03
C TYR A 123 0.53 -6.13 -12.87
N GLU A 124 0.57 -6.85 -13.99
CA GLU A 124 1.72 -6.81 -14.92
C GLU A 124 2.01 -5.38 -15.40
N TRP A 125 0.96 -4.62 -15.70
CA TRP A 125 1.08 -3.22 -16.09
C TRP A 125 1.61 -2.34 -14.94
N LEU A 126 1.08 -2.52 -13.75
CA LEU A 126 1.54 -1.78 -12.56
C LEU A 126 3.02 -2.09 -12.26
N GLU A 127 3.44 -3.35 -12.30
CA GLU A 127 4.85 -3.74 -12.15
C GLU A 127 5.77 -3.05 -13.18
N ALA A 128 5.29 -2.92 -14.41
CA ALA A 128 6.06 -2.31 -15.47
C ALA A 128 6.13 -0.77 -15.37
N TYR A 129 5.05 -0.11 -14.97
CA TYR A 129 4.91 1.34 -15.17
C TYR A 129 4.65 2.16 -13.90
N ALA A 130 4.20 1.58 -12.79
CA ALA A 130 3.85 2.34 -11.59
C ALA A 130 5.00 3.20 -11.06
N ALA A 131 6.26 2.73 -11.17
CA ALA A 131 7.42 3.48 -10.72
C ALA A 131 7.65 4.77 -11.51
N GLU A 132 7.20 4.84 -12.78
CA GLU A 132 7.27 6.05 -13.59
C GLU A 132 6.30 7.13 -13.11
N HIS A 133 5.30 6.72 -12.34
CA HIS A 133 4.32 7.58 -11.67
C HIS A 133 4.58 7.73 -10.17
N GLY A 134 5.73 7.25 -9.68
CA GLY A 134 6.14 7.42 -8.28
C GLY A 134 5.60 6.38 -7.31
N PHE A 135 4.97 5.32 -7.79
CA PHE A 135 4.44 4.24 -6.95
C PHE A 135 5.35 3.01 -6.98
N ILE A 136 5.45 2.34 -5.84
CA ILE A 136 6.15 1.05 -5.68
C ILE A 136 5.16 0.00 -5.16
N LEU A 137 5.36 -1.27 -5.54
CA LEU A 137 4.76 -2.39 -4.84
C LEU A 137 5.33 -2.41 -3.42
N ARG A 138 4.47 -2.23 -2.42
CA ARG A 138 4.93 -1.95 -1.07
C ARG A 138 5.48 -3.18 -0.36
N TRP A 139 4.85 -4.34 -0.55
CA TRP A 139 5.21 -5.59 0.10
C TRP A 139 5.42 -6.72 -0.92
N PRO A 140 6.57 -6.70 -1.63
CA PRO A 140 6.90 -7.72 -2.63
C PRO A 140 7.03 -9.11 -2.02
N GLN A 141 6.66 -10.13 -2.77
CA GLN A 141 6.66 -11.53 -2.31
C GLN A 141 8.04 -11.99 -1.81
N GLU A 142 9.10 -11.57 -2.48
CA GLU A 142 10.48 -11.94 -2.17
C GLU A 142 11.06 -11.17 -0.97
N ARG A 143 10.34 -10.15 -0.47
CA ARG A 143 10.79 -9.23 0.59
C ARG A 143 10.01 -9.33 1.89
N GLN A 144 9.16 -10.34 2.06
CA GLN A 144 8.34 -10.51 3.26
C GLN A 144 9.17 -10.55 4.55
N ALA A 145 10.38 -11.15 4.51
CA ALA A 145 11.27 -11.16 5.67
C ALA A 145 11.84 -9.78 6.04
N ALA A 146 12.02 -8.90 5.05
CA ALA A 146 12.52 -7.53 5.26
C ALA A 146 11.40 -6.58 5.69
N THR A 147 10.21 -6.73 5.13
CA THR A 147 9.05 -5.87 5.40
C THR A 147 8.28 -6.29 6.65
N GLY A 148 8.31 -7.57 7.01
CA GLY A 148 7.48 -8.15 8.06
C GLY A 148 6.00 -8.33 7.66
N MET A 149 5.67 -8.06 6.39
CA MET A 149 4.31 -8.13 5.84
C MET A 149 4.18 -9.27 4.84
N VAL A 150 3.00 -9.83 4.71
CA VAL A 150 2.68 -10.77 3.63
C VAL A 150 2.65 -10.04 2.28
N PHE A 151 2.76 -10.82 1.20
CA PHE A 151 2.62 -10.29 -0.15
C PHE A 151 1.20 -9.79 -0.41
N GLU A 152 1.08 -8.53 -0.81
CA GLU A 152 -0.19 -7.90 -1.18
C GLU A 152 -0.07 -7.20 -2.54
N PRO A 153 -0.41 -7.88 -3.65
CA PRO A 153 -0.22 -7.34 -4.99
C PRO A 153 -1.06 -6.09 -5.29
N TRP A 154 -2.08 -5.81 -4.49
CA TRP A 154 -2.91 -4.61 -4.60
C TRP A 154 -2.36 -3.41 -3.84
N HIS A 155 -1.41 -3.61 -2.86
CA HIS A 155 -0.95 -2.53 -1.97
C HIS A 155 0.30 -1.85 -2.52
N TRP A 156 0.10 -0.62 -2.95
CA TRP A 156 1.11 0.26 -3.54
C TRP A 156 1.38 1.45 -2.63
N ARG A 157 2.57 2.05 -2.78
CA ARG A 157 2.93 3.25 -2.02
C ARG A 157 3.55 4.30 -2.92
N TYR A 158 3.06 5.53 -2.80
CA TYR A 158 3.72 6.68 -3.41
C TYR A 158 4.98 7.07 -2.62
N VAL A 159 6.09 7.21 -3.32
CA VAL A 159 7.40 7.61 -2.78
C VAL A 159 8.09 8.68 -3.62
N GLY A 160 7.39 9.20 -4.63
CA GLY A 160 7.94 10.07 -5.66
C GLY A 160 8.68 9.32 -6.76
N ARG A 161 8.70 9.89 -7.95
CA ARG A 161 9.20 9.21 -9.16
C ARG A 161 10.65 8.76 -9.04
N ASP A 162 11.54 9.64 -8.58
CA ASP A 162 12.98 9.33 -8.54
C ASP A 162 13.27 8.18 -7.57
N ASN A 163 12.63 8.18 -6.38
CA ASN A 163 12.76 7.09 -5.42
C ASN A 163 12.14 5.80 -5.94
N ALA A 164 10.97 5.87 -6.57
CA ALA A 164 10.30 4.69 -7.11
C ALA A 164 11.15 4.00 -8.19
N LEU A 165 11.73 4.78 -9.10
CA LEU A 165 12.64 4.25 -10.13
C LEU A 165 13.91 3.64 -9.52
N ALA A 166 14.49 4.28 -8.50
CA ALA A 166 15.68 3.77 -7.81
C ALA A 166 15.38 2.47 -7.04
N ILE A 167 14.23 2.40 -6.35
CA ILE A 167 13.78 1.19 -5.63
C ILE A 167 13.54 0.06 -6.63
N ARG A 168 12.82 0.30 -7.71
CA ARG A 168 12.59 -0.69 -8.79
C ARG A 168 13.92 -1.20 -9.36
N ALA A 169 14.85 -0.30 -9.66
CA ALA A 169 16.14 -0.67 -10.25
C ALA A 169 17.03 -1.48 -9.29
N SER A 170 16.93 -1.23 -7.99
CA SER A 170 17.71 -1.94 -6.96
C SER A 170 17.09 -3.29 -6.57
N GLY A 171 15.79 -3.48 -6.77
CA GLY A 171 15.02 -4.65 -6.30
C GLY A 171 14.93 -4.74 -4.77
N LEU A 172 15.16 -3.64 -4.05
CA LEU A 172 15.06 -3.56 -2.59
C LEU A 172 13.64 -3.27 -2.14
N SER A 173 13.30 -3.65 -0.90
CA SER A 173 12.14 -3.10 -0.23
C SER A 173 12.36 -1.64 0.16
N LEU A 174 11.29 -0.92 0.50
CA LEU A 174 11.40 0.46 0.98
C LEU A 174 12.29 0.55 2.23
N GLU A 175 12.18 -0.39 3.17
CA GLU A 175 12.98 -0.45 4.38
C GLU A 175 14.47 -0.59 4.07
N GLU A 176 14.82 -1.52 3.17
CA GLU A 176 16.20 -1.74 2.74
C GLU A 176 16.77 -0.52 2.01
N TYR A 177 15.97 0.10 1.14
CA TYR A 177 16.36 1.31 0.42
C TYR A 177 16.63 2.48 1.36
N LEU A 178 15.73 2.74 2.31
CA LEU A 178 15.90 3.81 3.30
C LEU A 178 17.10 3.56 4.22
N ALA A 179 17.37 2.32 4.59
CA ALA A 179 18.57 1.98 5.36
C ALA A 179 19.86 2.28 4.60
N LEU A 180 19.90 2.06 3.29
CA LEU A 180 21.05 2.41 2.45
C LEU A 180 21.23 3.93 2.33
N GLU A 181 20.16 4.71 2.17
CA GLU A 181 20.25 6.17 2.07
C GLU A 181 20.76 6.81 3.36
N GLN A 182 20.45 6.25 4.52
CA GLN A 182 20.96 6.73 5.82
C GLN A 182 22.47 6.49 6.03
N THR A 183 23.10 5.64 5.22
CA THR A 183 24.54 5.31 5.33
C THR A 183 25.42 6.11 4.38
N LYS A 184 24.85 6.96 3.53
CA LYS A 184 25.57 7.86 2.60
C LYS A 184 25.85 9.21 3.25
#